data_3da1d51c491763d01c52631a311aa177
#
_entry.id   3da1d51c491763d01c52631a311aa177
#
_cell.length_a   1.000
_cell.length_b   1.000
_cell.length_c   1.000
_cell.angle_alpha   90.00
_cell.angle_beta   90.00
_cell.angle_gamma   90.00
#
_symmetry.space_group_name_H-M   'P 1'
#
loop_
_entity.id
_entity.type
_entity.pdbx_description
1 polymer ?
#
loop_
_entity_poly.entity_id
_entity_poly.type
_entity_poly.pdbx_seq_one_letter_code
_entity_poly.pdbx_strand_id
1 'polypeptide(L)'
;RILIAGIPDLTKNYENALRQLGAEVQVGLSPSSVSLFDALLLPGGGDVDPAFFGEENQGSLHIDPALDQAQFSLLDAFIRRNRPVLGICRGMQLLNVYFGGTILQDLPTSAAHAWDGKDRLHTVTCLPGSVLHRLYGASCLVNSAHHQGLGRPGSNLRITQTAPDGVAEAVEHTKKPVLGVQWHPERTGFSFRQPG
;
A
#
# COMPACT_ATOMS: atom_id res chain seq x y z
N ARG A 1 -16.12 -10.66 -0.92
CA ARG A 1 -15.36 -10.80 -2.18
C ARG A 1 -14.41 -9.60 -2.36
N ILE A 2 -13.11 -9.87 -2.62
CA ILE A 2 -12.06 -8.85 -2.72
C ILE A 2 -11.55 -8.80 -4.16
N LEU A 3 -11.46 -7.59 -4.72
CA LEU A 3 -10.75 -7.35 -5.97
C LEU A 3 -9.29 -6.98 -5.65
N ILE A 4 -8.33 -7.67 -6.25
CA ILE A 4 -6.94 -7.24 -6.32
C ILE A 4 -6.75 -6.51 -7.66
N ALA A 5 -6.47 -5.22 -7.62
CA ALA A 5 -6.21 -4.42 -8.81
C ALA A 5 -4.78 -4.67 -9.31
N GLY A 6 -4.57 -5.78 -9.98
CA GLY A 6 -3.24 -6.22 -10.40
C GLY A 6 -3.27 -7.11 -11.62
N ILE A 7 -2.08 -7.55 -12.01
CA ILE A 7 -1.86 -8.48 -13.11
C ILE A 7 -1.80 -9.89 -12.53
N PRO A 8 -2.59 -10.85 -13.05
CA PRO A 8 -2.44 -12.27 -12.68
C PRO A 8 -0.98 -12.71 -12.78
N ASP A 9 -0.58 -13.66 -11.96
CA ASP A 9 0.80 -14.16 -11.76
C ASP A 9 1.74 -13.22 -10.97
N LEU A 10 1.55 -11.91 -10.98
CA LEU A 10 2.33 -10.98 -10.15
C LEU A 10 1.72 -10.77 -8.75
N THR A 11 0.51 -11.30 -8.51
CA THR A 11 -0.27 -11.06 -7.28
C THR A 11 -0.46 -12.30 -6.42
N LYS A 12 0.21 -13.41 -6.71
CA LYS A 12 -0.01 -14.72 -6.05
C LYS A 12 0.14 -14.68 -4.53
N ASN A 13 1.10 -13.91 -4.01
CA ASN A 13 1.29 -13.79 -2.55
C ASN A 13 0.08 -13.13 -1.88
N TYR A 14 -0.45 -12.07 -2.48
CA TYR A 14 -1.66 -11.37 -2.00
C TYR A 14 -2.89 -12.27 -2.07
N GLU A 15 -3.05 -13.01 -3.19
CA GLU A 15 -4.15 -13.95 -3.35
C GLU A 15 -4.11 -15.05 -2.30
N ASN A 16 -2.93 -15.65 -2.10
CA ASN A 16 -2.75 -16.71 -1.12
C ASN A 16 -3.03 -16.22 0.30
N ALA A 17 -2.52 -15.05 0.67
CA ALA A 17 -2.76 -14.45 1.96
C ALA A 17 -4.27 -14.23 2.22
N LEU A 18 -4.97 -13.62 1.28
CA LEU A 18 -6.40 -13.36 1.42
C LEU A 18 -7.25 -14.63 1.42
N ARG A 19 -6.92 -15.63 0.59
CA ARG A 19 -7.64 -16.92 0.56
C ARG A 19 -7.44 -17.73 1.84
N GLN A 20 -6.26 -17.68 2.46
CA GLN A 20 -6.01 -18.29 3.76
C GLN A 20 -6.88 -17.68 4.86
N LEU A 21 -7.27 -16.43 4.74
CA LEU A 21 -8.22 -15.74 5.62
C LEU A 21 -9.69 -15.99 5.24
N GLY A 22 -9.96 -16.88 4.27
CA GLY A 22 -11.32 -17.23 3.84
C GLY A 22 -11.95 -16.25 2.84
N ALA A 23 -11.20 -15.31 2.26
CA ALA A 23 -11.75 -14.39 1.30
C ALA A 23 -11.91 -15.04 -0.09
N GLU A 24 -12.99 -14.70 -0.77
CA GLU A 24 -13.13 -14.91 -2.22
C GLU A 24 -12.37 -13.80 -2.94
N VAL A 25 -11.42 -14.16 -3.80
CA VAL A 25 -10.50 -13.21 -4.45
C VAL A 25 -10.60 -13.30 -5.96
N GLN A 26 -10.67 -12.16 -6.61
CA GLN A 26 -10.47 -11.99 -8.05
C GLN A 26 -9.34 -11.00 -8.30
N VAL A 27 -8.50 -11.30 -9.30
CA VAL A 27 -7.45 -10.39 -9.78
C VAL A 27 -7.86 -9.81 -11.12
N GLY A 28 -7.60 -8.52 -11.34
CA GLY A 28 -7.81 -7.87 -12.63
C GLY A 28 -7.94 -6.37 -12.54
N LEU A 29 -7.82 -5.73 -13.70
CA LEU A 29 -7.87 -4.29 -13.85
C LEU A 29 -9.18 -3.78 -14.49
N SER A 30 -10.01 -4.69 -15.02
CA SER A 30 -11.26 -4.36 -15.71
C SER A 30 -12.36 -5.36 -15.34
N PRO A 31 -12.84 -5.37 -14.08
CA PRO A 31 -13.94 -6.24 -13.69
C PRO A 31 -15.23 -5.85 -14.42
N SER A 32 -16.11 -6.82 -14.66
CA SER A 32 -17.43 -6.58 -15.29
C SER A 32 -18.29 -5.58 -14.50
N SER A 33 -18.16 -5.57 -13.19
CA SER A 33 -18.73 -4.56 -12.30
C SER A 33 -17.99 -4.52 -10.96
N VAL A 34 -17.63 -3.31 -10.50
CA VAL A 34 -17.05 -3.10 -9.16
C VAL A 34 -18.05 -3.37 -8.05
N SER A 35 -19.35 -3.35 -8.32
CA SER A 35 -20.39 -3.64 -7.31
C SER A 35 -20.37 -5.09 -6.81
N LEU A 36 -19.73 -5.99 -7.53
CA LEU A 36 -19.56 -7.40 -7.17
C LEU A 36 -18.54 -7.62 -6.05
N PHE A 37 -17.81 -6.58 -5.64
CA PHE A 37 -16.74 -6.67 -4.67
C PHE A 37 -17.02 -5.84 -3.43
N ASP A 38 -16.66 -6.36 -2.27
CA ASP A 38 -16.82 -5.71 -0.98
C ASP A 38 -15.63 -4.81 -0.64
N ALA A 39 -14.43 -5.13 -1.16
CA ALA A 39 -13.20 -4.39 -0.89
C ALA A 39 -12.24 -4.43 -2.09
N LEU A 40 -11.31 -3.48 -2.10
CA LEU A 40 -10.20 -3.37 -3.06
C LEU A 40 -8.87 -3.56 -2.35
N LEU A 41 -7.97 -4.35 -2.93
CA LEU A 41 -6.55 -4.36 -2.61
C LEU A 41 -5.76 -3.78 -3.78
N LEU A 42 -4.94 -2.78 -3.49
CA LEU A 42 -3.92 -2.24 -4.38
C LEU A 42 -2.57 -2.87 -4.01
N PRO A 43 -1.99 -3.72 -4.86
CA PRO A 43 -0.76 -4.44 -4.55
C PRO A 43 0.48 -3.55 -4.71
N GLY A 44 1.62 -4.06 -4.25
CA GLY A 44 2.95 -3.54 -4.57
C GLY A 44 3.32 -3.76 -6.04
N GLY A 45 4.45 -3.21 -6.45
CA GLY A 45 4.95 -3.29 -7.83
C GLY A 45 6.04 -2.29 -8.11
N GLY A 46 6.25 -1.94 -9.37
CA GLY A 46 7.09 -0.82 -9.80
C GLY A 46 6.54 0.52 -9.32
N ASP A 47 7.24 1.61 -9.62
CA ASP A 47 6.91 2.92 -9.07
C ASP A 47 5.72 3.58 -9.80
N VAL A 48 5.00 4.45 -9.10
CA VAL A 48 3.96 5.29 -9.69
C VAL A 48 4.61 6.35 -10.57
N ASP A 49 4.05 6.59 -11.76
CA ASP A 49 4.53 7.63 -12.67
C ASP A 49 4.44 9.02 -11.98
N PRO A 50 5.57 9.73 -11.85
CA PRO A 50 5.60 11.07 -11.23
C PRO A 50 4.65 12.09 -11.86
N ALA A 51 4.29 11.92 -13.12
CA ALA A 51 3.30 12.77 -13.79
C ALA A 51 1.94 12.80 -13.06
N PHE A 52 1.55 11.72 -12.35
CA PHE A 52 0.30 11.67 -11.59
C PHE A 52 0.30 12.55 -10.34
N PHE A 53 1.48 12.97 -9.85
CA PHE A 53 1.60 13.92 -8.73
C PHE A 53 2.31 15.23 -9.11
N GLY A 54 2.40 15.49 -10.43
CA GLY A 54 2.85 16.77 -10.98
C GLY A 54 4.36 16.99 -10.92
N GLU A 55 5.15 15.94 -10.91
CA GLU A 55 6.60 15.99 -10.86
C GLU A 55 7.24 15.35 -12.11
N GLU A 56 8.48 15.72 -12.41
CA GLU A 56 9.33 15.00 -13.36
C GLU A 56 9.93 13.75 -12.69
N ASN A 57 10.32 12.77 -13.50
CA ASN A 57 11.00 11.60 -12.98
C ASN A 57 12.40 11.95 -12.49
N GLN A 58 12.65 11.75 -11.19
CA GLN A 58 13.91 11.99 -10.50
C GLN A 58 14.45 10.76 -9.78
N GLY A 59 13.99 9.56 -10.15
CA GLY A 59 14.44 8.32 -9.53
C GLY A 59 13.42 7.20 -9.53
N SER A 60 12.20 7.44 -10.02
CA SER A 60 11.19 6.39 -10.15
C SER A 60 11.58 5.36 -11.22
N LEU A 61 11.39 4.07 -10.89
CA LEU A 61 11.81 2.92 -11.67
C LEU A 61 10.61 2.03 -12.05
N HIS A 62 10.72 1.34 -13.19
CA HIS A 62 9.70 0.37 -13.64
C HIS A 62 8.28 0.95 -13.71
N ILE A 63 8.17 2.17 -14.21
CA ILE A 63 6.92 2.91 -14.36
C ILE A 63 6.02 2.25 -15.42
N ASP A 64 4.74 2.09 -15.10
CA ASP A 64 3.70 1.64 -16.03
C ASP A 64 2.48 2.58 -15.93
N PRO A 65 2.41 3.64 -16.76
CA PRO A 65 1.31 4.60 -16.72
C PRO A 65 -0.07 4.00 -17.03
N ALA A 66 -0.12 2.91 -17.82
CA ALA A 66 -1.38 2.24 -18.11
C ALA A 66 -1.92 1.49 -16.90
N LEU A 67 -1.04 0.81 -16.16
CA LEU A 67 -1.36 0.18 -14.88
C LEU A 67 -1.81 1.23 -13.85
N ASP A 68 -1.08 2.35 -13.73
CA ASP A 68 -1.43 3.45 -12.83
C ASP A 68 -2.85 3.97 -13.12
N GLN A 69 -3.13 4.29 -14.38
CA GLN A 69 -4.44 4.81 -14.80
C GLN A 69 -5.57 3.82 -14.48
N ALA A 70 -5.37 2.53 -14.73
CA ALA A 70 -6.36 1.50 -14.43
C ALA A 70 -6.61 1.37 -12.93
N GLN A 71 -5.54 1.39 -12.12
CA GLN A 71 -5.65 1.32 -10.66
C GLN A 71 -6.28 2.57 -10.06
N PHE A 72 -5.96 3.78 -10.54
CA PHE A 72 -6.64 5.02 -10.12
C PHE A 72 -8.13 4.99 -10.45
N SER A 73 -8.50 4.46 -11.62
CA SER A 73 -9.91 4.34 -12.02
C SER A 73 -10.69 3.38 -11.10
N LEU A 74 -10.09 2.25 -10.76
CA LEU A 74 -10.68 1.30 -9.80
C LEU A 74 -10.77 1.92 -8.40
N LEU A 75 -9.69 2.55 -7.93
CA LEU A 75 -9.66 3.22 -6.63
C LEU A 75 -10.78 4.25 -6.51
N ASP A 76 -10.95 5.13 -7.51
CA ASP A 76 -12.02 6.12 -7.53
C ASP A 76 -13.41 5.46 -7.42
N ALA A 77 -13.63 4.36 -8.16
CA ALA A 77 -14.89 3.64 -8.12
C ALA A 77 -15.22 3.02 -6.74
N PHE A 78 -14.22 2.54 -5.99
CA PHE A 78 -14.39 2.02 -4.63
C PHE A 78 -14.56 3.14 -3.60
N ILE A 79 -13.76 4.21 -3.71
CA ILE A 79 -13.82 5.39 -2.82
C ILE A 79 -15.19 6.08 -2.90
N ARG A 80 -15.75 6.25 -4.10
CA ARG A 80 -17.11 6.82 -4.31
C ARG A 80 -18.21 5.96 -3.68
N ARG A 81 -18.00 4.65 -3.62
CA ARG A 81 -18.95 3.70 -2.99
C ARG A 81 -18.72 3.50 -1.51
N ASN A 82 -17.75 4.22 -0.94
CA ASN A 82 -17.33 4.06 0.45
C ASN A 82 -16.99 2.59 0.82
N ARG A 83 -16.39 1.86 -0.11
CA ARG A 83 -15.93 0.48 0.10
C ARG A 83 -14.52 0.49 0.67
N PRO A 84 -14.18 -0.52 1.51
CA PRO A 84 -12.83 -0.67 2.06
C PRO A 84 -11.75 -0.77 0.98
N VAL A 85 -10.63 -0.10 1.22
CA VAL A 85 -9.44 -0.17 0.36
C VAL A 85 -8.21 -0.38 1.22
N LEU A 86 -7.41 -1.39 0.86
CA LEU A 86 -6.07 -1.62 1.39
C LEU A 86 -5.04 -1.38 0.29
N GLY A 87 -4.07 -0.49 0.54
CA GLY A 87 -2.90 -0.30 -0.30
C GLY A 87 -1.65 -0.88 0.36
N ILE A 88 -0.87 -1.68 -0.38
CA ILE A 88 0.37 -2.30 0.09
C ILE A 88 1.53 -1.79 -0.74
N CYS A 89 2.57 -1.27 -0.08
CA CYS A 89 3.80 -0.73 -0.68
C CYS A 89 3.45 0.34 -1.74
N ARG A 90 3.66 0.09 -3.02
CA ARG A 90 3.22 0.97 -4.11
C ARG A 90 1.73 1.31 -4.00
N GLY A 91 0.87 0.38 -3.56
CA GLY A 91 -0.56 0.64 -3.34
C GLY A 91 -0.83 1.72 -2.29
N MET A 92 -0.02 1.82 -1.22
CA MET A 92 -0.09 2.94 -0.26
C MET A 92 0.32 4.26 -0.91
N GLN A 93 1.35 4.25 -1.73
CA GLN A 93 1.82 5.44 -2.46
C GLN A 93 0.76 5.94 -3.44
N LEU A 94 0.10 5.02 -4.16
CA LEU A 94 -1.00 5.32 -5.07
C LEU A 94 -2.21 5.93 -4.33
N LEU A 95 -2.55 5.41 -3.13
CA LEU A 95 -3.54 6.04 -2.25
C LEU A 95 -3.15 7.47 -1.91
N ASN A 96 -1.89 7.71 -1.56
CA ASN A 96 -1.40 9.05 -1.23
C ASN A 96 -1.56 10.02 -2.40
N VAL A 97 -1.16 9.61 -3.59
CA VAL A 97 -1.29 10.42 -4.82
C VAL A 97 -2.77 10.69 -5.15
N TYR A 98 -3.64 9.68 -5.05
CA TYR A 98 -5.08 9.85 -5.28
C TYR A 98 -5.70 10.93 -4.38
N PHE A 99 -5.25 11.05 -3.15
CA PHE A 99 -5.70 12.09 -2.21
C PHE A 99 -4.89 13.39 -2.31
N GLY A 100 -4.07 13.57 -3.35
CA GLY A 100 -3.34 14.80 -3.66
C GLY A 100 -2.00 14.94 -2.93
N GLY A 101 -1.45 13.85 -2.43
CA GLY A 101 -0.10 13.77 -1.87
C GLY A 101 0.98 13.60 -2.94
N THR A 102 2.25 13.53 -2.50
CA THR A 102 3.42 13.30 -3.37
C THR A 102 4.25 12.12 -2.87
N ILE A 103 5.18 11.66 -3.69
CA ILE A 103 6.10 10.55 -3.39
C ILE A 103 7.53 11.12 -3.36
N LEU A 104 8.32 10.72 -2.38
CA LEU A 104 9.78 10.84 -2.43
C LEU A 104 10.28 9.72 -3.34
N GLN A 105 10.73 10.09 -4.54
CA GLN A 105 11.05 9.16 -5.61
C GLN A 105 12.30 8.30 -5.34
N ASP A 106 13.15 8.75 -4.40
CA ASP A 106 14.22 7.96 -3.78
C ASP A 106 14.47 8.51 -2.37
N LEU A 107 14.39 7.62 -1.37
CA LEU A 107 14.60 8.00 0.02
C LEU A 107 16.09 8.22 0.27
N PRO A 108 16.51 9.28 0.98
CA PRO A 108 17.89 9.44 1.43
C PRO A 108 18.38 8.24 2.28
N THR A 109 17.45 7.54 2.91
CA THR A 109 17.68 6.36 3.76
C THR A 109 17.33 5.06 3.05
N SER A 110 17.18 5.04 1.72
CA SER A 110 16.72 3.88 0.94
C SER A 110 17.52 2.59 1.23
N ALA A 111 18.81 2.70 1.57
CA ALA A 111 19.63 1.55 1.96
C ALA A 111 19.11 0.79 3.19
N ALA A 112 18.32 1.45 4.06
CA ALA A 112 17.69 0.82 5.22
C ALA A 112 16.37 0.12 4.88
N HIS A 113 15.77 0.45 3.74
CA HIS A 113 14.44 0.01 3.33
C HIS A 113 14.43 -0.87 2.09
N ALA A 114 15.36 -0.64 1.15
CA ALA A 114 15.37 -1.32 -0.13
C ALA A 114 15.66 -2.82 0.00
N TRP A 115 15.00 -3.58 -0.88
CA TRP A 115 15.28 -5.01 -1.02
C TRP A 115 16.71 -5.23 -1.53
N ASP A 116 17.40 -6.16 -0.88
CA ASP A 116 18.80 -6.50 -1.18
C ASP A 116 18.95 -8.02 -1.16
N GLY A 117 18.29 -8.69 -2.11
CA GLY A 117 18.17 -10.15 -2.14
C GLY A 117 17.27 -10.73 -1.03
N LYS A 118 16.88 -9.91 -0.07
CA LYS A 118 15.93 -10.22 1.01
C LYS A 118 15.24 -8.96 1.49
N ASP A 119 14.09 -9.11 2.15
CA ASP A 119 13.42 -8.00 2.84
C ASP A 119 14.30 -7.52 4.00
N ARG A 120 14.38 -6.20 4.18
CA ARG A 120 14.89 -5.59 5.40
C ARG A 120 13.86 -5.76 6.52
N LEU A 121 14.29 -5.60 7.76
CA LEU A 121 13.39 -5.63 8.93
C LEU A 121 13.69 -4.41 9.79
N HIS A 122 12.65 -3.70 10.21
CA HIS A 122 12.77 -2.63 11.17
C HIS A 122 11.53 -2.52 12.07
N THR A 123 11.72 -1.93 13.25
CA THR A 123 10.60 -1.64 14.14
C THR A 123 9.92 -0.34 13.73
N VAL A 124 8.59 -0.32 13.69
CA VAL A 124 7.79 0.88 13.48
C VAL A 124 7.04 1.27 14.73
N THR A 125 6.86 2.57 14.94
CA THR A 125 6.00 3.11 16.01
C THR A 125 4.60 3.33 15.47
N CYS A 126 3.59 2.85 16.19
CA CYS A 126 2.19 2.99 15.83
C CYS A 126 1.56 4.19 16.55
N LEU A 127 0.83 5.03 15.83
CA LEU A 127 0.11 6.16 16.39
C LEU A 127 -1.04 5.68 17.29
N PRO A 128 -1.12 6.09 18.56
CA PRO A 128 -2.22 5.72 19.46
C PRO A 128 -3.61 5.97 18.85
N GLY A 129 -4.50 4.98 18.98
CA GLY A 129 -5.86 5.04 18.46
C GLY A 129 -6.02 4.71 16.98
N SER A 130 -4.92 4.46 16.24
CA SER A 130 -4.98 3.96 14.87
C SER A 130 -5.44 2.50 14.80
N VAL A 131 -5.81 2.03 13.60
CA VAL A 131 -6.14 0.62 13.36
C VAL A 131 -4.95 -0.27 13.72
N LEU A 132 -3.77 0.07 13.22
CA LEU A 132 -2.56 -0.73 13.43
C LEU A 132 -2.08 -0.71 14.89
N HIS A 133 -2.29 0.41 15.61
CA HIS A 133 -2.05 0.44 17.05
C HIS A 133 -2.99 -0.52 17.82
N ARG A 134 -4.26 -0.62 17.42
CA ARG A 134 -5.19 -1.59 18.03
C ARG A 134 -4.83 -3.04 17.73
N LEU A 135 -4.23 -3.31 16.56
CA LEU A 135 -3.84 -4.67 16.15
C LEU A 135 -2.49 -5.11 16.76
N TYR A 136 -1.50 -4.20 16.79
CA TYR A 136 -0.11 -4.55 17.07
C TYR A 136 0.48 -3.85 18.31
N GLY A 137 -0.27 -2.95 18.95
CA GLY A 137 0.22 -2.17 20.07
C GLY A 137 1.04 -0.96 19.63
N ALA A 138 1.86 -0.44 20.55
CA ALA A 138 2.62 0.80 20.34
C ALA A 138 3.73 0.69 19.28
N SER A 139 4.22 -0.51 19.03
CA SER A 139 5.25 -0.78 18.02
C SER A 139 5.20 -2.22 17.55
N CYS A 140 5.67 -2.47 16.32
CA CYS A 140 5.83 -3.82 15.79
C CYS A 140 7.02 -3.90 14.83
N LEU A 141 7.51 -5.11 14.58
CA LEU A 141 8.54 -5.39 13.59
C LEU A 141 7.86 -5.62 12.23
N VAL A 142 8.30 -4.92 11.20
CA VAL A 142 7.80 -5.06 9.83
C VAL A 142 8.93 -5.39 8.86
N ASN A 143 8.58 -5.98 7.71
CA ASN A 143 9.52 -6.13 6.60
C ASN A 143 9.55 -4.86 5.75
N SER A 144 10.55 -4.71 4.91
CA SER A 144 10.72 -3.54 4.06
C SER A 144 11.42 -3.92 2.76
N ALA A 145 10.90 -3.46 1.63
CA ALA A 145 11.40 -3.74 0.30
C ALA A 145 11.09 -2.58 -0.66
N HIS A 146 11.36 -1.34 -0.25
CA HIS A 146 11.05 -0.14 -1.02
C HIS A 146 12.18 0.87 -0.97
N HIS A 147 12.40 1.63 -2.04
CA HIS A 147 13.33 2.75 -2.09
C HIS A 147 12.62 4.10 -2.07
N GLN A 148 11.31 4.10 -2.33
CA GLN A 148 10.44 5.28 -2.28
C GLN A 148 9.67 5.34 -0.97
N GLY A 149 9.17 6.54 -0.63
CA GLY A 149 8.31 6.76 0.52
C GLY A 149 7.31 7.88 0.24
N LEU A 150 6.42 8.14 1.20
CA LEU A 150 5.52 9.28 1.07
C LEU A 150 6.30 10.59 1.23
N GLY A 151 6.05 11.53 0.33
CA GLY A 151 6.41 12.93 0.48
C GLY A 151 5.35 13.67 1.31
N ARG A 152 4.66 14.63 0.71
CA ARG A 152 3.51 15.29 1.37
C ARG A 152 2.33 14.32 1.46
N PRO A 153 1.73 14.12 2.64
CA PRO A 153 0.52 13.33 2.78
C PRO A 153 -0.66 13.94 2.02
N GLY A 154 -1.48 13.07 1.43
CA GLY A 154 -2.72 13.46 0.77
C GLY A 154 -3.80 13.96 1.74
N SER A 155 -4.81 14.63 1.22
CA SER A 155 -5.90 15.21 2.00
C SER A 155 -6.64 14.15 2.82
N ASN A 156 -6.82 14.42 4.12
CA ASN A 156 -7.43 13.51 5.08
C ASN A 156 -6.71 12.18 5.29
N LEU A 157 -5.49 12.01 4.78
CA LEU A 157 -4.62 10.91 5.18
C LEU A 157 -3.81 11.30 6.43
N ARG A 158 -3.77 10.40 7.40
CA ARG A 158 -2.99 10.51 8.61
C ARG A 158 -1.93 9.42 8.62
N ILE A 159 -0.67 9.79 8.81
CA ILE A 159 0.42 8.83 9.02
C ILE A 159 0.16 8.13 10.36
N THR A 160 0.11 6.81 10.35
CA THR A 160 -0.24 5.98 11.51
C THR A 160 0.84 4.99 11.93
N GLN A 161 1.85 4.79 11.08
CA GLN A 161 3.10 4.16 11.46
C GLN A 161 4.29 4.94 10.90
N THR A 162 5.39 4.95 11.65
CA THR A 162 6.62 5.66 11.29
C THR A 162 7.83 4.81 11.65
N ALA A 163 8.77 4.68 10.73
CA ALA A 163 10.08 4.06 10.95
C ALA A 163 10.99 4.99 11.79
N PRO A 164 12.10 4.49 12.38
CA PRO A 164 13.00 5.29 13.22
C PRO A 164 13.63 6.50 12.53
N ASP A 165 13.78 6.45 11.21
CA ASP A 165 14.32 7.53 10.37
C ASP A 165 13.25 8.54 9.90
N GLY A 166 12.00 8.37 10.35
CA GLY A 166 10.89 9.25 10.02
C GLY A 166 10.09 8.87 8.78
N VAL A 167 10.46 7.80 8.07
CA VAL A 167 9.72 7.31 6.90
C VAL A 167 8.32 6.84 7.33
N ALA A 168 7.31 7.29 6.58
CA ALA A 168 5.92 6.88 6.80
C ALA A 168 5.71 5.41 6.36
N GLU A 169 5.30 4.57 7.29
CA GLU A 169 5.10 3.14 7.07
C GLU A 169 3.63 2.72 7.01
N ALA A 170 2.72 3.59 7.42
CA ALA A 170 1.28 3.40 7.19
C ALA A 170 0.52 4.72 7.21
N VAL A 171 -0.61 4.71 6.51
CA VAL A 171 -1.58 5.80 6.49
C VAL A 171 -3.00 5.27 6.67
N GLU A 172 -3.83 6.08 7.32
CA GLU A 172 -5.27 5.86 7.43
C GLU A 172 -6.02 7.11 6.95
N HIS A 173 -7.11 6.93 6.23
CA HIS A 173 -7.99 8.04 5.89
C HIS A 173 -8.94 8.33 7.07
N THR A 174 -9.05 9.59 7.48
CA THR A 174 -9.76 10.00 8.68
C THR A 174 -11.30 9.80 8.63
N LYS A 175 -11.87 9.61 7.43
CA LYS A 175 -13.33 9.53 7.21
C LYS A 175 -13.78 8.36 6.35
N LYS A 176 -12.87 7.68 5.67
CA LYS A 176 -13.17 6.57 4.75
C LYS A 176 -12.49 5.30 5.20
N PRO A 177 -13.00 4.12 4.87
CA PRO A 177 -12.37 2.85 5.21
C PRO A 177 -11.16 2.58 4.29
N VAL A 178 -10.12 3.39 4.42
CA VAL A 178 -8.90 3.32 3.62
C VAL A 178 -7.71 3.21 4.54
N LEU A 179 -6.90 2.18 4.30
CA LEU A 179 -5.66 1.88 4.99
C LEU A 179 -4.56 1.64 3.94
N GLY A 180 -3.39 2.18 4.16
CA GLY A 180 -2.18 1.87 3.41
C GLY A 180 -1.05 1.46 4.34
N VAL A 181 -0.27 0.46 3.93
CA VAL A 181 0.97 0.05 4.58
C VAL A 181 2.11 0.03 3.57
N GLN A 182 3.30 0.49 3.96
CA GLN A 182 4.48 0.51 3.08
C GLN A 182 5.19 -0.85 3.05
N TRP A 183 5.07 -1.60 4.13
CA TRP A 183 5.59 -2.95 4.28
C TRP A 183 4.66 -4.01 3.65
N HIS A 184 5.11 -5.27 3.60
CA HIS A 184 4.48 -6.36 2.87
C HIS A 184 3.89 -7.41 3.83
N PRO A 185 2.65 -7.25 4.33
CA PRO A 185 2.01 -8.23 5.22
C PRO A 185 1.85 -9.60 4.55
N GLU A 186 1.67 -9.64 3.24
CA GLU A 186 1.49 -10.88 2.47
C GLU A 186 2.75 -11.76 2.39
N ARG A 187 3.91 -11.23 2.77
CA ARG A 187 5.19 -11.96 2.79
C ARG A 187 5.52 -12.51 4.17
N THR A 188 4.87 -12.01 5.21
CA THR A 188 5.04 -12.52 6.57
C THR A 188 4.18 -13.76 6.70
N GLY A 189 4.76 -14.92 7.06
CA GLY A 189 3.94 -16.08 7.41
C GLY A 189 2.95 -15.69 8.53
N PHE A 190 1.74 -16.22 8.51
CA PHE A 190 0.70 -15.98 9.55
C PHE A 190 1.17 -16.47 10.93
N SER A 191 2.28 -15.95 11.43
CA SER A 191 2.79 -16.23 12.77
C SER A 191 2.34 -15.11 13.70
N PHE A 192 1.85 -15.48 14.89
CA PHE A 192 1.42 -14.54 15.94
C PHE A 192 2.52 -13.59 16.45
N ARG A 193 3.75 -13.69 15.90
CA ARG A 193 4.91 -12.89 16.31
C ARG A 193 5.30 -11.80 15.31
N GLN A 194 4.71 -11.79 14.12
CA GLN A 194 4.95 -10.77 13.09
C GLN A 194 3.61 -10.33 12.51
N PRO A 195 3.43 -9.01 12.23
CA PRO A 195 2.23 -8.56 11.56
C PRO A 195 2.17 -9.16 10.14
N GLY A 196 1.09 -9.85 9.85
CA GLY A 196 0.79 -10.48 8.57
C GLY A 196 -0.64 -10.16 8.14
#